data_100e180e739faf9ca2f772bfdf23d910
#
_entry.id   100e180e739faf9ca2f772bfdf23d910
#
_cell.length_a   1.000
_cell.length_b   1.000
_cell.length_c   1.000
_cell.angle_alpha   90.00
_cell.angle_beta   90.00
_cell.angle_gamma   90.00
#
_symmetry.space_group_name_H-M   'P 1'
#
loop_
_entity.id
_entity.type
_entity.pdbx_description
1 polymer ?
#
loop_
_entity_poly.entity_id
_entity_poly.type
_entity_poly.pdbx_seq_one_letter_code
_entity_poly.pdbx_strand_id
1 'polypeptide(L)'
;SIGANKMRAILTMLGIIIGVMALVVLVSLVSGTTDSVTGAVSDLGTSLVTVTVSDDKGKPIHLSDLDDWTKEPDIGLISARTSSTVVGKHGADYDSVTVYGTTPSYYDIQGLQLSMGRWLKSSDQKNAAYVCVLNDAAATELVGYTDCVGEKITLNGVQFTVVGALEENEDSLTSMLTSGMLMAYIPYSSLIR
;
A
#
# COMPACT_ATOMS: atom_id res chain seq x y z
N SER A 1 32.20 50.09 -26.93
CA SER A 1 33.33 50.00 -26.00
C SER A 1 32.83 49.58 -24.61
N ILE A 2 33.06 48.35 -24.24
CA ILE A 2 32.65 47.71 -22.97
C ILE A 2 33.35 48.36 -21.76
N GLY A 3 34.45 49.10 -22.00
CA GLY A 3 35.25 49.70 -20.94
C GLY A 3 34.64 50.95 -20.23
N ALA A 4 33.72 51.67 -20.85
CA ALA A 4 33.16 52.90 -20.30
C ALA A 4 31.93 52.73 -19.39
N ASN A 5 31.26 51.58 -19.43
CA ASN A 5 30.04 51.31 -18.64
C ASN A 5 30.07 49.92 -18.01
N LYS A 6 31.16 49.54 -17.35
CA LYS A 6 31.34 48.20 -16.74
C LYS A 6 30.21 47.82 -15.78
N MET A 7 29.74 48.77 -14.96
CA MET A 7 28.63 48.52 -14.02
C MET A 7 27.32 48.18 -14.72
N ARG A 8 27.02 48.83 -15.85
CA ARG A 8 25.78 48.53 -16.60
C ARG A 8 25.86 47.15 -17.27
N ALA A 9 27.03 46.78 -17.82
CA ALA A 9 27.24 45.47 -18.42
C ALA A 9 27.15 44.35 -17.39
N ILE A 10 27.73 44.55 -16.19
CA ILE A 10 27.63 43.55 -15.10
C ILE A 10 26.20 43.41 -14.61
N LEU A 11 25.45 44.50 -14.43
CA LEU A 11 24.07 44.47 -13.99
C LEU A 11 23.15 43.73 -15.01
N THR A 12 23.36 44.01 -16.31
CA THR A 12 22.58 43.34 -17.35
C THR A 12 22.91 41.84 -17.45
N MET A 13 24.19 41.47 -17.37
CA MET A 13 24.61 40.06 -17.31
C MET A 13 24.02 39.34 -16.10
N LEU A 14 24.06 39.96 -14.92
CA LEU A 14 23.52 39.40 -13.69
C LEU A 14 22.01 39.17 -13.82
N GLY A 15 21.28 40.16 -14.41
CA GLY A 15 19.83 39.97 -14.65
C GLY A 15 19.51 38.82 -15.57
N ILE A 16 20.29 38.65 -16.65
CA ILE A 16 20.10 37.52 -17.58
C ILE A 16 20.41 36.18 -16.88
N ILE A 17 21.51 36.11 -16.14
CA ILE A 17 21.90 34.88 -15.42
C ILE A 17 20.81 34.45 -14.41
N ILE A 18 20.34 35.43 -13.61
CA ILE A 18 19.26 35.14 -12.63
C ILE A 18 17.98 34.69 -13.35
N GLY A 19 17.59 35.36 -14.46
CA GLY A 19 16.41 35.01 -15.23
C GLY A 19 16.47 33.59 -15.82
N VAL A 20 17.60 33.23 -16.43
CA VAL A 20 17.81 31.90 -17.00
C VAL A 20 17.86 30.84 -15.89
N MET A 21 18.57 31.13 -14.80
CA MET A 21 18.67 30.20 -13.67
C MET A 21 17.28 29.93 -13.05
N ALA A 22 16.47 30.96 -12.84
CA ALA A 22 15.12 30.81 -12.32
C ALA A 22 14.24 29.95 -13.23
N LEU A 23 14.37 30.14 -14.55
CA LEU A 23 13.60 29.34 -15.54
C LEU A 23 14.04 27.87 -15.54
N VAL A 24 15.34 27.59 -15.48
CA VAL A 24 15.88 26.22 -15.40
C VAL A 24 15.42 25.52 -14.13
N VAL A 25 15.50 26.20 -12.99
CA VAL A 25 15.04 25.64 -11.71
C VAL A 25 13.55 25.32 -11.75
N LEU A 26 12.73 26.24 -12.31
CA LEU A 26 11.30 26.04 -12.42
C LEU A 26 10.97 24.84 -13.31
N VAL A 27 11.60 24.73 -14.49
CA VAL A 27 11.39 23.59 -15.40
C VAL A 27 11.85 22.28 -14.77
N SER A 28 13.00 22.28 -14.09
CA SER A 28 13.50 21.08 -13.40
C SER A 28 12.56 20.63 -12.29
N LEU A 29 11.99 21.57 -11.53
CA LEU A 29 11.04 21.26 -10.46
C LEU A 29 9.75 20.65 -11.03
N VAL A 30 9.20 21.26 -12.10
CA VAL A 30 7.98 20.75 -12.76
C VAL A 30 8.23 19.38 -13.37
N SER A 31 9.36 19.18 -14.04
CA SER A 31 9.68 17.86 -14.64
C SER A 31 9.84 16.79 -13.56
N GLY A 32 10.55 17.09 -12.47
CA GLY A 32 10.73 16.14 -11.37
C GLY A 32 9.41 15.72 -10.70
N THR A 33 8.49 16.67 -10.49
CA THR A 33 7.16 16.36 -9.95
C THR A 33 6.32 15.56 -10.94
N THR A 34 6.39 15.84 -12.24
CA THR A 34 5.64 15.11 -13.26
C THR A 34 6.10 13.66 -13.36
N ASP A 35 7.40 13.41 -13.33
CA ASP A 35 7.97 12.06 -13.38
C ASP A 35 7.59 11.25 -12.13
N SER A 36 7.62 11.85 -10.96
CA SER A 36 7.18 11.21 -9.71
C SER A 36 5.70 10.85 -9.73
N VAL A 37 4.83 11.75 -10.19
CA VAL A 37 3.38 11.50 -10.30
C VAL A 37 3.09 10.44 -11.37
N THR A 38 3.77 10.49 -12.51
CA THR A 38 3.55 9.51 -13.61
C THR A 38 4.05 8.13 -13.18
N GLY A 39 5.18 8.02 -12.49
CA GLY A 39 5.67 6.77 -11.92
C GLY A 39 4.67 6.19 -10.94
N ALA A 40 4.23 6.98 -9.97
CA ALA A 40 3.28 6.56 -8.95
C ALA A 40 1.90 6.13 -9.53
N VAL A 41 1.43 6.76 -10.61
CA VAL A 41 0.20 6.36 -11.31
C VAL A 41 0.42 5.08 -12.13
N SER A 42 1.62 4.88 -12.69
CA SER A 42 1.96 3.65 -13.41
C SER A 42 2.05 2.44 -12.45
N ASP A 43 2.53 2.65 -11.24
CA ASP A 43 2.60 1.62 -10.19
C ASP A 43 1.22 1.19 -9.67
N LEU A 44 0.20 2.06 -9.78
CA LEU A 44 -1.20 1.70 -9.49
C LEU A 44 -1.81 0.73 -10.51
N GLY A 45 -1.07 0.37 -11.57
CA GLY A 45 -1.47 -0.59 -12.60
C GLY A 45 -2.64 -0.09 -13.45
N THR A 46 -2.37 0.24 -14.70
CA THR A 46 -3.40 0.66 -15.66
C THR A 46 -4.45 -0.42 -15.96
N SER A 47 -4.25 -1.62 -15.43
CA SER A 47 -5.10 -2.80 -15.63
C SER A 47 -5.90 -3.21 -14.39
N LEU A 48 -5.81 -2.45 -13.28
CA LEU A 48 -6.55 -2.77 -12.06
C LEU A 48 -7.97 -2.23 -12.12
N VAL A 49 -8.95 -3.12 -12.07
CA VAL A 49 -10.38 -2.78 -11.95
C VAL A 49 -10.87 -3.15 -10.56
N THR A 50 -11.33 -2.16 -9.81
CA THR A 50 -11.95 -2.38 -8.50
C THR A 50 -13.47 -2.38 -8.66
N VAL A 51 -14.11 -3.48 -8.31
CA VAL A 51 -15.58 -3.62 -8.32
C VAL A 51 -16.06 -3.66 -6.88
N THR A 52 -16.87 -2.68 -6.51
CA THR A 52 -17.55 -2.69 -5.20
C THR A 52 -18.90 -3.39 -5.35
N VAL A 53 -19.09 -4.43 -4.56
CA VAL A 53 -20.32 -5.20 -4.57
C VAL A 53 -21.12 -4.90 -3.31
N SER A 54 -22.37 -4.52 -3.49
CA SER A 54 -23.36 -4.37 -2.42
C SER A 54 -24.50 -5.33 -2.67
N ASP A 55 -24.85 -6.12 -1.65
CA ASP A 55 -25.92 -7.12 -1.78
C ASP A 55 -27.27 -6.52 -1.34
N ASP A 56 -27.99 -5.93 -2.29
CA ASP A 56 -29.35 -5.42 -2.07
C ASP A 56 -30.43 -6.48 -2.34
N LYS A 57 -30.06 -7.66 -2.87
CA LYS A 57 -31.01 -8.67 -3.36
C LYS A 57 -30.85 -10.07 -2.73
N GLY A 58 -30.00 -10.21 -1.72
CA GLY A 58 -29.76 -11.49 -1.04
C GLY A 58 -29.06 -12.54 -1.93
N LYS A 59 -28.21 -12.11 -2.85
CA LYS A 59 -27.35 -12.96 -3.67
C LYS A 59 -25.88 -12.58 -3.45
N PRO A 60 -25.30 -12.95 -2.32
CA PRO A 60 -23.90 -12.65 -2.04
C PRO A 60 -23.00 -13.34 -3.06
N ILE A 61 -21.89 -12.69 -3.42
CA ILE A 61 -20.83 -13.30 -4.20
C ILE A 61 -20.06 -14.25 -3.29
N HIS A 62 -19.90 -15.48 -3.72
CA HIS A 62 -19.10 -16.46 -3.01
C HIS A 62 -17.67 -16.49 -3.55
N LEU A 63 -16.73 -16.94 -2.73
CA LEU A 63 -15.32 -17.11 -3.16
C LEU A 63 -15.19 -18.10 -4.32
N SER A 64 -16.10 -19.09 -4.43
CA SER A 64 -16.17 -19.99 -5.59
C SER A 64 -16.42 -19.27 -6.92
N ASP A 65 -17.15 -18.18 -6.89
CA ASP A 65 -17.46 -17.40 -8.10
C ASP A 65 -16.22 -16.71 -8.66
N LEU A 66 -15.28 -16.36 -7.78
CA LEU A 66 -13.97 -15.82 -8.18
C LEU A 66 -13.14 -16.87 -8.92
N ASP A 67 -13.19 -18.13 -8.47
CA ASP A 67 -12.49 -19.23 -9.14
C ASP A 67 -13.05 -19.49 -10.55
N ASP A 68 -14.32 -19.23 -10.77
CA ASP A 68 -14.94 -19.35 -12.08
C ASP A 68 -14.56 -18.17 -12.99
N TRP A 69 -14.51 -16.96 -12.46
CA TRP A 69 -14.11 -15.77 -13.23
C TRP A 69 -12.63 -15.78 -13.63
N THR A 70 -11.75 -16.40 -12.85
CA THR A 70 -10.33 -16.56 -13.22
C THR A 70 -10.12 -17.45 -14.46
N LYS A 71 -11.15 -18.19 -14.89
CA LYS A 71 -11.08 -19.02 -16.12
C LYS A 71 -11.31 -18.20 -17.40
N GLU A 72 -11.81 -16.98 -17.26
CA GLU A 72 -12.03 -16.09 -18.42
C GLU A 72 -10.68 -15.60 -18.95
N PRO A 73 -10.46 -15.67 -20.29
CA PRO A 73 -9.15 -15.41 -20.89
C PRO A 73 -8.67 -13.94 -20.74
N ASP A 74 -9.59 -13.02 -20.51
CA ASP A 74 -9.31 -11.59 -20.36
C ASP A 74 -9.02 -11.17 -18.91
N ILE A 75 -9.13 -12.10 -17.96
CA ILE A 75 -8.93 -11.84 -16.53
C ILE A 75 -7.64 -12.52 -16.08
N GLY A 76 -6.66 -11.71 -15.66
CA GLY A 76 -5.37 -12.22 -15.18
C GLY A 76 -5.46 -12.74 -13.74
N LEU A 77 -5.67 -11.85 -12.78
CA LEU A 77 -5.76 -12.17 -11.37
C LEU A 77 -7.02 -11.54 -10.76
N ILE A 78 -7.63 -12.25 -9.86
CA ILE A 78 -8.79 -11.77 -9.08
C ILE A 78 -8.49 -11.92 -7.59
N SER A 79 -8.91 -10.93 -6.82
CA SER A 79 -8.89 -11.01 -5.36
C SER A 79 -10.14 -10.40 -4.76
N ALA A 80 -10.71 -11.07 -3.77
CA ALA A 80 -11.66 -10.43 -2.87
C ALA A 80 -10.93 -9.61 -1.81
N ARG A 81 -11.52 -8.47 -1.45
CA ARG A 81 -11.09 -7.66 -0.32
C ARG A 81 -12.29 -7.15 0.45
N THR A 82 -12.26 -7.29 1.75
CA THR A 82 -13.14 -6.57 2.66
C THR A 82 -12.29 -5.94 3.76
N SER A 83 -12.76 -4.89 4.41
CA SER A 83 -12.02 -4.23 5.47
C SER A 83 -12.92 -3.89 6.64
N SER A 84 -12.33 -3.93 7.83
CA SER A 84 -12.96 -3.51 9.07
C SER A 84 -11.92 -2.89 9.97
N THR A 85 -12.28 -1.83 10.68
CA THR A 85 -11.42 -1.23 11.68
C THR A 85 -11.75 -1.82 13.04
N VAL A 86 -10.74 -2.41 13.70
CA VAL A 86 -10.89 -3.12 14.96
C VAL A 86 -9.81 -2.69 15.95
N VAL A 87 -9.99 -3.05 17.21
CA VAL A 87 -8.93 -2.89 18.20
C VAL A 87 -7.96 -4.07 18.07
N GLY A 88 -6.72 -3.75 17.73
CA GLY A 88 -5.57 -4.65 17.78
C GLY A 88 -4.89 -4.56 19.14
N LYS A 89 -4.42 -5.69 19.67
CA LYS A 89 -3.75 -5.76 20.95
C LYS A 89 -2.59 -6.74 20.93
N HIS A 90 -1.46 -6.30 21.50
CA HIS A 90 -0.30 -7.14 21.79
C HIS A 90 0.21 -6.83 23.21
N GLY A 91 0.16 -7.81 24.10
CA GLY A 91 0.54 -7.58 25.51
C GLY A 91 -0.34 -6.53 26.19
N ALA A 92 0.26 -5.41 26.61
CA ALA A 92 -0.41 -4.25 27.19
C ALA A 92 -0.77 -3.17 26.16
N ASP A 93 -0.14 -3.21 24.99
CA ASP A 93 -0.33 -2.21 23.94
C ASP A 93 -1.56 -2.53 23.10
N TYR A 94 -2.30 -1.49 22.73
CA TYR A 94 -3.50 -1.60 21.92
C TYR A 94 -3.69 -0.35 21.07
N ASP A 95 -4.16 -0.53 19.85
CA ASP A 95 -4.48 0.57 18.95
C ASP A 95 -5.55 0.15 17.94
N SER A 96 -6.01 1.12 17.17
CA SER A 96 -6.96 0.93 16.09
C SER A 96 -6.26 0.38 14.85
N VAL A 97 -6.59 -0.83 14.45
CA VAL A 97 -6.00 -1.53 13.30
C VAL A 97 -7.04 -1.72 12.21
N THR A 98 -6.71 -1.35 10.99
CA THR A 98 -7.54 -1.68 9.83
C THR A 98 -7.19 -3.09 9.37
N VAL A 99 -8.14 -4.00 9.53
CA VAL A 99 -7.99 -5.40 9.11
C VAL A 99 -8.56 -5.58 7.72
N TYR A 100 -7.74 -6.11 6.82
CA TYR A 100 -8.13 -6.49 5.46
C TYR A 100 -8.28 -8.01 5.37
N GLY A 101 -9.51 -8.49 5.21
CA GLY A 101 -9.75 -9.87 4.80
C GLY A 101 -9.56 -10.00 3.30
N THR A 102 -8.59 -10.81 2.87
CA THR A 102 -8.22 -10.89 1.46
C THR A 102 -7.83 -12.30 1.03
N THR A 103 -7.74 -12.52 -0.28
CA THR A 103 -7.27 -13.78 -0.87
C THR A 103 -5.77 -13.71 -1.18
N PRO A 104 -5.07 -14.85 -1.37
CA PRO A 104 -3.64 -14.88 -1.64
C PRO A 104 -3.19 -14.03 -2.83
N SER A 105 -4.00 -13.98 -3.90
CA SER A 105 -3.70 -13.21 -5.12
C SER A 105 -3.60 -11.70 -4.89
N TYR A 106 -4.09 -11.20 -3.77
CA TYR A 106 -4.04 -9.77 -3.43
C TYR A 106 -2.60 -9.24 -3.40
N TYR A 107 -1.67 -10.06 -2.97
CA TYR A 107 -0.24 -9.74 -2.89
C TYR A 107 0.33 -9.31 -4.25
N ASP A 108 0.10 -10.15 -5.26
CA ASP A 108 0.61 -9.91 -6.61
C ASP A 108 -0.14 -8.75 -7.28
N ILE A 109 -1.46 -8.65 -7.06
CA ILE A 109 -2.29 -7.58 -7.64
C ILE A 109 -1.87 -6.20 -7.12
N GLN A 110 -1.51 -6.10 -5.84
CA GLN A 110 -1.12 -4.83 -5.23
C GLN A 110 0.39 -4.57 -5.28
N GLY A 111 1.18 -5.51 -5.82
CA GLY A 111 2.64 -5.39 -5.87
C GLY A 111 3.28 -5.24 -4.50
N LEU A 112 2.68 -5.87 -3.48
CA LEU A 112 3.20 -5.80 -2.12
C LEU A 112 4.56 -6.48 -2.02
N GLN A 113 5.37 -6.03 -1.08
CA GLN A 113 6.67 -6.66 -0.79
C GLN A 113 6.74 -7.05 0.68
N LEU A 114 7.34 -8.21 0.95
CA LEU A 114 7.56 -8.69 2.30
C LEU A 114 8.95 -8.28 2.76
N SER A 115 9.02 -7.66 3.92
CA SER A 115 10.30 -7.48 4.63
C SER A 115 10.72 -8.78 5.30
N MET A 116 9.74 -9.58 5.77
CA MET A 116 10.00 -10.78 6.55
C MET A 116 8.86 -11.78 6.48
N GLY A 117 9.19 -13.08 6.63
CA GLY A 117 8.20 -14.15 6.74
C GLY A 117 7.57 -14.54 5.41
N ARG A 118 6.24 -14.71 5.38
CA ARG A 118 5.50 -15.15 4.21
C ARG A 118 4.15 -14.46 4.09
N TRP A 119 3.64 -14.38 2.88
CA TRP A 119 2.25 -13.98 2.62
C TRP A 119 1.24 -15.09 2.94
N LEU A 120 -0.02 -14.75 2.89
CA LEU A 120 -1.15 -15.66 3.06
C LEU A 120 -1.14 -16.73 1.95
N LYS A 121 -1.40 -17.99 2.34
CA LYS A 121 -1.45 -19.11 1.40
C LYS A 121 -2.90 -19.54 1.15
N SER A 122 -3.13 -20.25 0.04
CA SER A 122 -4.43 -20.85 -0.25
C SER A 122 -4.86 -21.86 0.82
N SER A 123 -3.91 -22.51 1.50
CA SER A 123 -4.21 -23.39 2.65
C SER A 123 -4.74 -22.61 3.85
N ASP A 124 -4.22 -21.39 4.11
CA ASP A 124 -4.70 -20.54 5.21
C ASP A 124 -6.14 -20.12 4.94
N GLN A 125 -6.44 -19.79 3.67
CA GLN A 125 -7.77 -19.43 3.22
C GLN A 125 -8.76 -20.61 3.35
N LYS A 126 -8.39 -21.80 2.89
CA LYS A 126 -9.24 -23.01 2.95
C LYS A 126 -9.55 -23.43 4.38
N ASN A 127 -8.58 -23.30 5.27
CA ASN A 127 -8.70 -23.72 6.66
C ASN A 127 -9.23 -22.61 7.58
N ALA A 128 -9.52 -21.41 7.05
CA ALA A 128 -9.83 -20.21 7.83
C ALA A 128 -8.84 -20.03 8.99
N ALA A 129 -7.54 -20.10 8.67
CA ALA A 129 -6.48 -20.09 9.67
C ALA A 129 -6.36 -18.71 10.31
N TYR A 130 -6.19 -18.67 11.61
CA TYR A 130 -5.95 -17.43 12.36
C TYR A 130 -4.50 -16.99 12.24
N VAL A 131 -4.14 -16.57 11.04
CA VAL A 131 -2.83 -16.00 10.70
C VAL A 131 -3.00 -14.61 10.13
N CYS A 132 -2.01 -13.75 10.33
CA CYS A 132 -2.01 -12.39 9.78
C CYS A 132 -0.65 -11.98 9.27
N VAL A 133 -0.66 -11.01 8.35
CA VAL A 133 0.51 -10.27 7.89
C VAL A 133 0.31 -8.82 8.28
N LEU A 134 1.31 -8.21 8.90
CA LEU A 134 1.27 -6.81 9.35
C LEU A 134 1.97 -5.91 8.34
N ASN A 135 1.55 -4.65 8.24
CA ASN A 135 2.40 -3.63 7.64
C ASN A 135 3.47 -3.17 8.63
N ASP A 136 4.47 -2.45 8.17
CA ASP A 136 5.59 -1.98 9.00
C ASP A 136 5.12 -1.13 10.18
N ALA A 137 4.18 -0.21 9.97
CA ALA A 137 3.60 0.61 11.02
C ALA A 137 2.95 -0.25 12.13
N ALA A 138 2.15 -1.26 11.77
CA ALA A 138 1.52 -2.14 12.74
C ALA A 138 2.53 -3.04 13.47
N ALA A 139 3.59 -3.49 12.80
CA ALA A 139 4.66 -4.24 13.43
C ALA A 139 5.38 -3.39 14.49
N THR A 140 5.72 -2.15 14.14
CA THR A 140 6.47 -1.24 15.02
C THR A 140 5.61 -0.71 16.18
N GLU A 141 4.38 -0.24 15.90
CA GLU A 141 3.54 0.40 16.92
C GLU A 141 2.85 -0.62 17.83
N LEU A 142 2.40 -1.77 17.30
CA LEU A 142 1.65 -2.74 18.06
C LEU A 142 2.54 -3.80 18.72
N VAL A 143 3.58 -4.26 18.02
CA VAL A 143 4.49 -5.30 18.52
C VAL A 143 5.76 -4.70 19.13
N GLY A 144 6.17 -3.52 18.68
CA GLY A 144 7.35 -2.80 19.17
C GLY A 144 8.63 -3.08 18.37
N TYR A 145 8.58 -3.97 17.40
CA TYR A 145 9.72 -4.32 16.53
C TYR A 145 9.26 -4.96 15.22
N THR A 146 10.09 -4.81 14.18
CA THR A 146 9.77 -5.30 12.83
C THR A 146 9.87 -6.82 12.69
N ASP A 147 10.72 -7.51 13.46
CA ASP A 147 10.82 -8.97 13.49
C ASP A 147 9.68 -9.60 14.32
N CYS A 148 8.47 -9.38 13.88
CA CYS A 148 7.25 -9.81 14.58
C CYS A 148 6.73 -11.19 14.14
N VAL A 149 7.45 -11.91 13.27
CA VAL A 149 7.00 -13.22 12.77
C VAL A 149 6.98 -14.26 13.88
N GLY A 150 5.82 -14.89 14.06
CA GLY A 150 5.58 -15.86 15.13
C GLY A 150 4.88 -15.28 16.35
N GLU A 151 4.85 -13.95 16.49
CA GLU A 151 4.12 -13.29 17.57
C GLU A 151 2.61 -13.48 17.44
N LYS A 152 1.93 -13.33 18.58
CA LYS A 152 0.48 -13.47 18.67
C LYS A 152 -0.14 -12.13 18.99
N ILE A 153 -0.96 -11.66 18.08
CA ILE A 153 -1.75 -10.44 18.27
C ILE A 153 -3.23 -10.79 18.39
N THR A 154 -3.97 -9.96 19.09
CA THR A 154 -5.42 -10.10 19.23
C THR A 154 -6.10 -9.03 18.38
N LEU A 155 -6.91 -9.43 17.42
CA LEU A 155 -7.72 -8.54 16.59
C LEU A 155 -9.19 -8.78 16.93
N ASN A 156 -9.88 -7.76 17.41
CA ASN A 156 -11.28 -7.84 17.84
C ASN A 156 -11.56 -9.03 18.81
N GLY A 157 -10.64 -9.30 19.75
CA GLY A 157 -10.79 -10.38 20.71
C GLY A 157 -10.36 -11.77 20.20
N VAL A 158 -10.02 -11.92 18.93
CA VAL A 158 -9.53 -13.17 18.32
C VAL A 158 -8.01 -13.12 18.18
N GLN A 159 -7.35 -14.19 18.59
CA GLN A 159 -5.89 -14.30 18.52
C GLN A 159 -5.44 -14.79 17.15
N PHE A 160 -4.52 -14.03 16.54
CA PHE A 160 -3.88 -14.34 15.25
C PHE A 160 -2.36 -14.50 15.46
N THR A 161 -1.77 -15.39 14.68
CA THR A 161 -0.31 -15.54 14.64
C THR A 161 0.23 -14.75 13.46
N VAL A 162 1.21 -13.89 13.69
CA VAL A 162 1.88 -13.12 12.64
C VAL A 162 2.77 -14.06 11.83
N VAL A 163 2.53 -14.15 10.52
CA VAL A 163 3.28 -15.01 9.60
C VAL A 163 4.17 -14.25 8.65
N GLY A 164 4.04 -12.94 8.60
CA GLY A 164 4.88 -12.06 7.79
C GLY A 164 4.68 -10.60 8.13
N ALA A 165 5.64 -9.78 7.74
CA ALA A 165 5.60 -8.34 7.78
C ALA A 165 5.86 -7.78 6.38
N LEU A 166 5.12 -6.74 5.99
CA LEU A 166 5.34 -6.04 4.73
C LEU A 166 6.44 -5.00 4.90
N GLU A 167 7.14 -4.77 3.80
CA GLU A 167 8.08 -3.65 3.68
C GLU A 167 7.32 -2.34 3.51
N GLU A 168 7.81 -1.28 4.10
CA GLU A 168 7.32 0.07 3.82
C GLU A 168 7.80 0.49 2.43
N ASN A 169 6.87 0.69 1.51
CA ASN A 169 7.18 1.19 0.18
C ASN A 169 6.95 2.70 0.15
N GLU A 170 8.00 3.46 0.44
CA GLU A 170 7.95 4.93 0.50
C GLU A 170 7.61 5.59 -0.85
N ASP A 171 7.87 4.91 -1.95
CA ASP A 171 7.70 5.44 -3.31
C ASP A 171 6.27 5.31 -3.85
N SER A 172 5.41 4.55 -3.17
CA SER A 172 4.02 4.35 -3.60
C SER A 172 3.09 5.45 -3.08
N LEU A 173 2.25 6.01 -3.97
CA LEU A 173 1.17 6.93 -3.56
C LEU A 173 0.24 6.30 -2.50
N THR A 174 -0.01 5.00 -2.60
CA THR A 174 -0.83 4.26 -1.63
C THR A 174 -0.16 4.29 -0.25
N SER A 175 1.14 4.08 -0.17
CA SER A 175 1.88 4.14 1.10
C SER A 175 1.91 5.55 1.68
N MET A 176 2.07 6.57 0.84
CA MET A 176 1.97 7.97 1.29
C MET A 176 0.60 8.30 1.88
N LEU A 177 -0.48 7.81 1.29
CA LEU A 177 -1.86 8.04 1.78
C LEU A 177 -2.19 7.20 3.02
N THR A 178 -1.53 6.07 3.22
CA THR A 178 -1.75 5.16 4.35
C THR A 178 -0.62 5.19 5.37
N SER A 179 0.31 6.12 5.22
CA SER A 179 1.44 6.31 6.15
C SER A 179 0.93 6.48 7.59
N GLY A 180 1.49 5.70 8.50
CA GLY A 180 1.07 5.66 9.90
C GLY A 180 -0.23 4.92 10.18
N MET A 181 -0.94 4.38 9.19
CA MET A 181 -2.09 3.51 9.44
C MET A 181 -1.62 2.10 9.80
N LEU A 182 -2.13 1.58 10.90
CA LEU A 182 -1.88 0.21 11.30
C LEU A 182 -2.78 -0.71 10.48
N MET A 183 -2.17 -1.61 9.71
CA MET A 183 -2.88 -2.52 8.84
C MET A 183 -2.50 -3.98 9.11
N ALA A 184 -3.50 -4.85 9.12
CA ALA A 184 -3.31 -6.29 9.23
C ALA A 184 -4.08 -6.99 8.10
N TYR A 185 -3.42 -7.92 7.44
CA TYR A 185 -4.01 -8.74 6.38
C TYR A 185 -4.26 -10.13 6.88
N ILE A 186 -5.48 -10.60 6.77
CA ILE A 186 -5.91 -11.94 7.22
C ILE A 186 -6.61 -12.69 6.08
N PRO A 187 -6.72 -14.02 6.13
CA PRO A 187 -7.52 -14.76 5.17
C PRO A 187 -8.97 -14.26 5.17
N TYR A 188 -9.54 -14.02 3.99
CA TYR A 188 -10.93 -13.57 3.84
C TYR A 188 -11.92 -14.43 4.62
N SER A 189 -11.71 -15.75 4.60
CA SER A 189 -12.55 -16.72 5.32
C SER A 189 -12.49 -16.60 6.84
N SER A 190 -11.46 -15.98 7.39
CA SER A 190 -11.30 -15.76 8.84
C SER A 190 -12.00 -14.49 9.32
N LEU A 191 -12.26 -13.53 8.43
CA LEU A 191 -12.94 -12.27 8.77
C LEU A 191 -14.47 -12.46 8.86
N ILE A 192 -15.03 -13.36 8.05
CA ILE A 192 -16.49 -13.59 7.95
C ILE A 192 -17.02 -14.61 8.99
N ARG A 193 -16.19 -15.07 9.90
CA ARG A 193 -16.59 -15.92 11.04
C ARG A 193 -16.85 -15.07 12.26
#